data_4712c6c885ed7b85392a95ac4183171f
#
_entry.id   4712c6c885ed7b85392a95ac4183171f
#
_cell.length_a   1.000
_cell.length_b   1.000
_cell.length_c   1.000
_cell.angle_alpha   90.00
_cell.angle_beta   90.00
_cell.angle_gamma   90.00
#
_symmetry.space_group_name_H-M   'P 1'
#
loop_
_entity.id
_entity.type
_entity.pdbx_description
1 polymer ?
#
loop_
_entity_poly.entity_id
_entity_poly.type
_entity_poly.pdbx_seq_one_letter_code
_entity_poly.pdbx_strand_id
1 'polypeptide(L)'
;MNLCCKKIVYLIAILFLLVSCKSTKSKASFYKNEAFACYYHDKFNGRKTADGSVFSNNKLTAAHKTLPFGTKLEVINLENSKSVVVTVTDRGPFTRGMEIDLTRKAFMKITDDSKKGKLKVAIKIL
;
A
#
# COMPACT_ATOMS: atom_id res chain seq x y z
N MET A 1 32.39 -40.68 28.73
CA MET A 1 31.17 -39.88 28.58
C MET A 1 30.03 -40.82 28.25
N ASN A 2 29.11 -41.00 29.19
CA ASN A 2 28.07 -42.04 29.12
C ASN A 2 27.06 -41.77 27.98
N LEU A 3 26.58 -42.86 27.40
CA LEU A 3 25.62 -42.83 26.28
C LEU A 3 24.37 -41.97 26.55
N CYS A 4 23.94 -41.83 27.81
CA CYS A 4 22.87 -40.97 28.27
C CYS A 4 23.16 -39.48 28.06
N CYS A 5 24.39 -39.00 28.28
CA CYS A 5 24.77 -37.60 28.07
C CYS A 5 24.71 -37.20 26.57
N LYS A 6 25.11 -38.11 25.69
CA LYS A 6 25.01 -37.85 24.22
C LYS A 6 23.56 -37.74 23.76
N LYS A 7 22.64 -38.56 24.27
CA LYS A 7 21.24 -38.50 23.93
C LYS A 7 20.56 -37.20 24.42
N ILE A 8 20.94 -36.71 25.60
CA ILE A 8 20.42 -35.46 26.16
C ILE A 8 20.91 -34.26 25.35
N VAL A 9 22.17 -34.23 24.92
CA VAL A 9 22.72 -33.17 24.07
C VAL A 9 22.04 -33.12 22.71
N TYR A 10 21.73 -34.28 22.10
CA TYR A 10 20.97 -34.33 20.84
C TYR A 10 19.53 -33.88 21.02
N LEU A 11 18.87 -34.18 22.12
CA LEU A 11 17.49 -33.71 22.41
C LEU A 11 17.44 -32.21 22.61
N ILE A 12 18.43 -31.61 23.26
CA ILE A 12 18.54 -30.15 23.45
C ILE A 12 18.85 -29.45 22.12
N ALA A 13 19.69 -30.02 21.25
CA ALA A 13 20.00 -29.48 19.94
C ALA A 13 18.78 -29.49 19.01
N ILE A 14 17.91 -30.51 19.08
CA ILE A 14 16.66 -30.57 18.28
C ILE A 14 15.63 -29.56 18.79
N LEU A 15 15.60 -29.24 20.08
CA LEU A 15 14.69 -28.26 20.64
C LEU A 15 14.99 -26.81 20.21
N PHE A 16 16.25 -26.50 19.85
CA PHE A 16 16.66 -25.18 19.35
C PHE A 16 16.33 -24.95 17.88
N LEU A 17 15.97 -25.98 17.11
CA LEU A 17 15.58 -25.83 15.69
C LEU A 17 14.11 -25.45 15.46
N LEU A 18 13.33 -25.34 16.54
CA LEU A 18 11.92 -24.90 16.46
C LEU A 18 11.74 -23.40 16.78
N VAL A 19 12.76 -22.57 16.62
CA VAL A 19 12.58 -21.13 16.57
C VAL A 19 11.91 -20.83 15.20
N SER A 20 10.63 -21.10 15.15
CA SER A 20 9.75 -20.69 14.10
C SER A 20 9.85 -19.15 13.96
N CYS A 21 10.42 -18.70 12.87
CA CYS A 21 10.35 -17.31 12.45
C CYS A 21 8.86 -16.97 12.29
N LYS A 22 8.24 -16.39 13.32
CA LYS A 22 6.91 -15.78 13.19
C LYS A 22 7.08 -14.60 12.25
N SER A 23 6.79 -14.82 10.98
CA SER A 23 6.51 -13.74 10.05
C SER A 23 5.32 -12.98 10.63
N THR A 24 5.57 -11.86 11.26
CA THR A 24 4.54 -10.89 11.62
C THR A 24 4.05 -10.28 10.30
N LYS A 25 3.03 -10.91 9.71
CA LYS A 25 2.22 -10.25 8.70
C LYS A 25 1.66 -9.00 9.39
N SER A 26 2.13 -7.83 9.00
CA SER A 26 1.53 -6.58 9.43
C SER A 26 0.05 -6.67 9.11
N LYS A 27 -0.80 -6.59 10.13
CA LYS A 27 -2.24 -6.70 9.96
C LYS A 27 -2.68 -5.44 9.23
N ALA A 28 -3.03 -5.58 7.95
CA ALA A 28 -3.58 -4.48 7.19
C ALA A 28 -4.78 -3.89 7.93
N SER A 29 -4.75 -2.60 8.20
CA SER A 29 -5.82 -1.90 8.91
C SER A 29 -6.51 -0.90 8.00
N PHE A 30 -7.83 -0.79 8.10
CA PHE A 30 -8.56 0.26 7.40
C PHE A 30 -8.15 1.63 7.95
N TYR A 31 -7.63 2.47 7.07
CA TYR A 31 -7.38 3.88 7.34
C TYR A 31 -8.65 4.71 7.14
N LYS A 32 -9.37 4.45 6.05
CA LYS A 32 -10.68 5.03 5.73
C LYS A 32 -11.58 3.96 5.13
N ASN A 33 -12.77 3.78 5.70
CA ASN A 33 -13.77 2.87 5.13
C ASN A 33 -14.49 3.46 3.92
N GLU A 34 -14.53 4.78 3.83
CA GLU A 34 -15.16 5.53 2.75
C GLU A 34 -14.44 6.86 2.55
N ALA A 35 -13.99 7.12 1.34
CA ALA A 35 -13.32 8.33 0.92
C ALA A 35 -13.49 8.54 -0.59
N PHE A 36 -13.07 9.69 -1.10
CA PHE A 36 -13.04 9.95 -2.54
C PHE A 36 -11.61 9.97 -3.06
N ALA A 37 -11.41 9.30 -4.19
CA ALA A 37 -10.19 9.31 -4.97
C ALA A 37 -10.42 10.00 -6.30
N CYS A 38 -9.43 10.76 -6.77
CA CYS A 38 -9.33 11.23 -8.15
C CYS A 38 -7.97 10.84 -8.72
N TYR A 39 -7.60 11.34 -9.89
CA TYR A 39 -6.31 11.06 -10.49
C TYR A 39 -5.66 12.32 -11.08
N TYR A 40 -4.33 12.25 -11.20
CA TYR A 40 -3.53 13.33 -11.75
C TYR A 40 -3.76 13.53 -13.25
N HIS A 41 -3.78 14.80 -13.65
CA HIS A 41 -3.71 15.17 -15.06
C HIS A 41 -2.32 14.88 -15.65
N ASP A 42 -2.25 14.49 -16.92
CA ASP A 42 -1.00 14.13 -17.61
C ASP A 42 0.03 15.27 -17.68
N LYS A 43 -0.40 16.55 -17.54
CA LYS A 43 0.50 17.71 -17.46
C LYS A 43 1.51 17.65 -16.31
N PHE A 44 1.27 16.81 -15.29
CA PHE A 44 2.19 16.64 -14.16
C PHE A 44 3.32 15.65 -14.43
N ASN A 45 3.24 14.84 -15.51
CA ASN A 45 4.32 13.93 -15.88
C ASN A 45 5.66 14.66 -15.97
N GLY A 46 6.71 14.08 -15.39
CA GLY A 46 8.07 14.63 -15.37
C GLY A 46 8.35 15.65 -14.28
N ARG A 47 7.34 16.08 -13.50
CA ARG A 47 7.55 16.98 -12.34
C ARG A 47 8.05 16.20 -11.13
N LYS A 48 8.79 16.89 -10.25
CA LYS A 48 9.16 16.33 -8.94
C LYS A 48 7.94 16.24 -8.04
N THR A 49 7.78 15.10 -7.38
CA THR A 49 6.84 14.90 -6.29
C THR A 49 7.44 15.41 -4.97
N ALA A 50 6.63 15.49 -3.92
CA ALA A 50 7.08 16.00 -2.64
C ALA A 50 8.16 15.13 -1.97
N ASP A 51 8.26 13.84 -2.30
CA ASP A 51 9.34 12.94 -1.85
C ASP A 51 10.63 13.07 -2.67
N GLY A 52 10.67 13.94 -3.70
CA GLY A 52 11.81 14.19 -4.57
C GLY A 52 11.90 13.26 -5.79
N SER A 53 11.01 12.29 -5.93
CA SER A 53 10.94 11.44 -7.12
C SER A 53 10.31 12.16 -8.32
N VAL A 54 10.38 11.54 -9.49
CA VAL A 54 9.76 12.07 -10.71
C VAL A 54 8.37 11.45 -10.88
N PHE A 55 7.35 12.30 -11.00
CA PHE A 55 5.98 11.87 -11.22
C PHE A 55 5.81 11.24 -12.62
N SER A 56 5.08 10.13 -12.66
CA SER A 56 4.63 9.51 -13.90
C SER A 56 3.27 8.86 -13.70
N ASN A 57 2.31 9.17 -14.57
CA ASN A 57 1.00 8.53 -14.61
C ASN A 57 1.06 7.03 -14.98
N ASN A 58 2.22 6.52 -15.38
CA ASN A 58 2.45 5.10 -15.68
C ASN A 58 2.94 4.28 -14.47
N LYS A 59 3.16 4.92 -13.32
CA LYS A 59 3.53 4.26 -12.06
C LYS A 59 2.29 3.99 -11.20
N LEU A 60 2.45 3.18 -10.16
CA LEU A 60 1.42 2.91 -9.14
C LEU A 60 1.75 3.69 -7.87
N THR A 61 1.55 5.00 -7.91
CA THR A 61 1.81 5.92 -6.79
C THR A 61 0.58 6.80 -6.52
N ALA A 62 0.62 7.49 -5.39
CA ALA A 62 -0.45 8.37 -4.97
C ALA A 62 0.06 9.57 -4.18
N ALA A 63 -0.76 10.64 -4.15
CA ALA A 63 -0.63 11.71 -3.19
C ALA A 63 -1.58 11.51 -2.02
N HIS A 64 -1.10 11.78 -0.82
CA HIS A 64 -1.89 11.83 0.39
C HIS A 64 -1.45 13.02 1.27
N LYS A 65 -2.40 13.61 2.00
CA LYS A 65 -2.15 14.85 2.77
C LYS A 65 -1.13 14.66 3.89
N THR A 66 -1.18 13.54 4.60
CA THR A 66 -0.47 13.34 5.88
C THR A 66 0.28 12.03 6.02
N LEU A 67 -0.12 10.96 5.31
CA LEU A 67 0.55 9.67 5.44
C LEU A 67 2.02 9.76 5.01
N PRO A 68 2.95 9.10 5.71
CA PRO A 68 4.38 9.15 5.40
C PRO A 68 4.67 8.71 3.96
N PHE A 69 5.68 9.32 3.33
CA PHE A 69 6.19 8.84 2.05
C PHE A 69 6.68 7.40 2.15
N GLY A 70 6.45 6.63 1.12
CA GLY A 70 6.77 5.20 1.10
C GLY A 70 5.67 4.31 1.71
N THR A 71 4.64 4.87 2.33
CA THR A 71 3.51 4.10 2.83
C THR A 71 2.81 3.40 1.67
N LYS A 72 2.58 2.10 1.80
CA LYS A 72 1.82 1.31 0.84
C LYS A 72 0.35 1.26 1.26
N LEU A 73 -0.50 1.58 0.31
CA LEU A 73 -1.95 1.62 0.49
C LEU A 73 -2.62 0.66 -0.49
N GLU A 74 -3.55 -0.13 0.00
CA GLU A 74 -4.54 -0.79 -0.85
C GLU A 74 -5.75 0.12 -0.97
N VAL A 75 -6.04 0.56 -2.19
CA VAL A 75 -7.21 1.39 -2.53
C VAL A 75 -8.25 0.52 -3.21
N ILE A 76 -9.43 0.44 -2.63
CA ILE A 76 -10.52 -0.45 -3.05
C ILE A 76 -11.67 0.41 -3.55
N ASN A 77 -12.07 0.22 -4.80
CA ASN A 77 -13.28 0.85 -5.34
C ASN A 77 -14.51 0.18 -4.74
N LEU A 78 -15.35 0.94 -4.04
CA LEU A 78 -16.53 0.43 -3.34
C LEU A 78 -17.68 0.04 -4.30
N GLU A 79 -17.65 0.47 -5.56
CA GLU A 79 -18.69 0.11 -6.54
C GLU A 79 -18.49 -1.29 -7.14
N ASN A 80 -17.24 -1.74 -7.31
CA ASN A 80 -16.92 -2.99 -8.02
C ASN A 80 -15.96 -3.90 -7.27
N SER A 81 -15.49 -3.50 -6.09
CA SER A 81 -14.52 -4.21 -5.23
C SER A 81 -13.14 -4.44 -5.87
N LYS A 82 -12.82 -3.81 -7.01
CA LYS A 82 -11.46 -3.83 -7.57
C LYS A 82 -10.52 -3.04 -6.68
N SER A 83 -9.30 -3.50 -6.53
CA SER A 83 -8.29 -2.84 -5.71
C SER A 83 -6.95 -2.68 -6.43
N VAL A 84 -6.15 -1.73 -5.95
CA VAL A 84 -4.80 -1.48 -6.42
C VAL A 84 -3.92 -1.11 -5.23
N VAL A 85 -2.69 -1.57 -5.24
CA VAL A 85 -1.68 -1.15 -4.26
C VAL A 85 -0.87 0.00 -4.83
N VAL A 86 -0.79 1.09 -4.08
CA VAL A 86 -0.03 2.30 -4.44
C VAL A 86 0.91 2.70 -3.33
N THR A 87 1.97 3.44 -3.69
CA THR A 87 2.92 4.01 -2.73
C THR A 87 2.72 5.51 -2.63
N VAL A 88 2.66 6.05 -1.42
CA VAL A 88 2.57 7.50 -1.19
C VAL A 88 3.91 8.15 -1.52
N THR A 89 3.92 9.04 -2.50
CA THR A 89 5.12 9.77 -2.98
C THR A 89 4.95 11.28 -2.99
N ASP A 90 3.73 11.77 -2.80
CA ASP A 90 3.41 13.17 -2.96
C ASP A 90 2.42 13.66 -1.90
N ARG A 91 2.25 14.98 -1.83
CA ARG A 91 1.28 15.66 -0.98
C ARG A 91 0.09 16.15 -1.79
N GLY A 92 -1.06 16.11 -1.20
CA GLY A 92 -2.38 16.37 -1.77
C GLY A 92 -3.33 15.20 -1.52
N PRO A 93 -4.52 15.24 -2.07
CA PRO A 93 -5.14 16.29 -2.89
C PRO A 93 -5.44 17.56 -2.09
N PHE A 94 -5.41 18.71 -2.78
CA PHE A 94 -5.82 19.99 -2.20
C PHE A 94 -7.26 20.37 -2.58
N THR A 95 -7.89 19.58 -3.42
CA THR A 95 -9.30 19.72 -3.76
C THR A 95 -10.18 19.27 -2.59
N ARG A 96 -11.11 20.13 -2.20
CA ARG A 96 -12.04 19.84 -1.09
C ARG A 96 -12.80 18.53 -1.31
N GLY A 97 -12.88 17.71 -0.29
CA GLY A 97 -13.62 16.44 -0.31
C GLY A 97 -12.87 15.27 -0.93
N MET A 98 -11.66 15.49 -1.47
CA MET A 98 -10.80 14.40 -1.95
C MET A 98 -9.83 13.98 -0.85
N GLU A 99 -9.59 12.68 -0.74
CA GLU A 99 -8.66 12.09 0.24
C GLU A 99 -7.34 11.65 -0.39
N ILE A 100 -7.39 11.13 -1.60
CA ILE A 100 -6.24 10.56 -2.30
C ILE A 100 -6.27 10.90 -3.79
N ASP A 101 -5.11 11.27 -4.34
CA ASP A 101 -4.90 11.39 -5.79
C ASP A 101 -4.07 10.20 -6.27
N LEU A 102 -4.65 9.41 -7.14
CA LEU A 102 -4.00 8.26 -7.77
C LEU A 102 -3.28 8.68 -9.06
N THR A 103 -2.24 7.96 -9.44
CA THR A 103 -1.79 8.02 -10.83
C THR A 103 -2.91 7.49 -11.74
N ARG A 104 -2.91 7.94 -12.99
CA ARG A 104 -3.92 7.49 -13.97
C ARG A 104 -3.92 5.96 -14.13
N LYS A 105 -2.73 5.35 -14.18
CA LYS A 105 -2.60 3.89 -14.24
C LYS A 105 -3.29 3.19 -13.06
N ALA A 106 -3.08 3.68 -11.84
CA ALA A 106 -3.70 3.11 -10.64
C ALA A 106 -5.22 3.27 -10.68
N PHE A 107 -5.71 4.46 -11.03
CA PHE A 107 -7.13 4.76 -11.12
C PHE A 107 -7.84 3.87 -12.16
N MET A 108 -7.25 3.72 -13.34
CA MET A 108 -7.81 2.90 -14.42
C MET A 108 -7.84 1.40 -14.10
N LYS A 109 -7.01 0.93 -13.19
CA LYS A 109 -7.04 -0.47 -12.71
C LYS A 109 -8.29 -0.81 -11.88
N ILE A 110 -8.88 0.18 -11.24
CA ILE A 110 -9.99 -0.03 -10.30
C ILE A 110 -11.31 0.57 -10.77
N THR A 111 -11.34 1.31 -11.87
CA THR A 111 -12.60 1.81 -12.47
C THR A 111 -13.08 0.90 -13.58
N ASP A 112 -14.41 0.78 -13.73
CA ASP A 112 -15.07 0.17 -14.89
C ASP A 112 -15.47 1.21 -15.94
N ASP A 113 -15.34 2.49 -15.62
CA ASP A 113 -15.67 3.61 -16.50
C ASP A 113 -14.50 4.61 -16.57
N SER A 114 -13.82 4.62 -17.71
CA SER A 114 -12.70 5.53 -17.96
C SER A 114 -13.05 7.02 -18.01
N LYS A 115 -14.34 7.34 -18.09
CA LYS A 115 -14.84 8.73 -18.08
C LYS A 115 -15.09 9.27 -16.68
N LYS A 116 -15.12 8.40 -15.66
CA LYS A 116 -15.22 8.83 -14.26
C LYS A 116 -13.97 9.61 -13.86
N GLY A 117 -14.16 10.78 -13.27
CA GLY A 117 -13.09 11.59 -12.70
C GLY A 117 -12.90 11.37 -11.19
N LYS A 118 -13.83 10.64 -10.55
CA LYS A 118 -13.88 10.45 -9.10
C LYS A 118 -14.45 9.07 -8.78
N LEU A 119 -13.87 8.40 -7.79
CA LEU A 119 -14.34 7.12 -7.27
C LEU A 119 -14.54 7.19 -5.76
N LYS A 120 -15.55 6.47 -5.27
CA LYS A 120 -15.73 6.20 -3.85
C LYS A 120 -14.93 4.96 -3.48
N VAL A 121 -14.01 5.10 -2.54
CA VAL A 121 -13.01 4.09 -2.21
C VAL A 121 -12.91 3.84 -0.72
N ALA A 122 -12.44 2.65 -0.35
CA ALA A 122 -11.86 2.37 0.96
C ALA A 122 -10.33 2.36 0.84
N ILE A 123 -9.64 2.74 1.91
CA ILE A 123 -8.18 2.80 1.97
C ILE A 123 -7.70 1.97 3.15
N LYS A 124 -6.80 1.02 2.87
CA LYS A 124 -6.09 0.23 3.89
C LYS A 124 -4.61 0.55 3.86
N ILE A 125 -4.00 0.63 5.03
CA ILE A 125 -2.54 0.66 5.17
C ILE A 125 -2.04 -0.78 5.24
N LEU A 126 -1.02 -1.10 4.44
CA LEU A 126 -0.40 -2.43 4.35
C LEU A 126 0.82 -2.55 5.25
#